data_5b3e0b2eb72b08e5cb88cee8e74cd2df
#
_entry.id   5b3e0b2eb72b08e5cb88cee8e74cd2df
#
_cell.length_a   1.000
_cell.length_b   1.000
_cell.length_c   1.000
_cell.angle_alpha   90.00
_cell.angle_beta   90.00
_cell.angle_gamma   90.00
#
_symmetry.space_group_name_H-M   'P 1'
#
loop_
_entity.id
_entity.type
_entity.pdbx_description
1 polymer ?
#
loop_
_entity_poly.entity_id
_entity_poly.type
_entity_poly.pdbx_seq_one_letter_code
_entity_poly.pdbx_strand_id
1 'polypeptide(L)'
;MTDVRQNIVAWAKWCASNHGKFTYSEGAQRMSGIGNPGKLPVTADCSAFATLCYNWAGAPDPNAQSYNHTGYTGTLLAHGTKIPLSQVQPGDVIVYGPGTGWHTALIVDVSGANAKNPLTISHGQQGDPSYCHVNQDGRMPQTYLRFNTNAINATSAHVPPAA
;
A
#
# COMPACT_ATOMS: atom_id res chain seq x y z
N MET A 1 4.47 -11.26 -19.00
CA MET A 1 4.25 -9.90 -18.50
C MET A 1 3.82 -9.96 -17.05
N THR A 2 4.53 -9.26 -16.16
CA THR A 2 4.23 -9.29 -14.75
C THR A 2 2.93 -8.51 -14.49
N ASP A 3 2.03 -9.10 -13.72
CA ASP A 3 0.82 -8.42 -13.27
C ASP A 3 1.20 -7.23 -12.38
N VAL A 4 0.64 -6.06 -12.66
CA VAL A 4 0.88 -4.85 -11.86
C VAL A 4 0.54 -5.09 -10.38
N ARG A 5 -0.49 -5.87 -10.11
CA ARG A 5 -0.88 -6.25 -8.74
C ARG A 5 0.25 -7.02 -8.04
N GLN A 6 0.89 -7.96 -8.75
CA GLN A 6 2.05 -8.70 -8.21
C GLN A 6 3.23 -7.76 -7.97
N ASN A 7 3.41 -6.77 -8.83
CA ASN A 7 4.47 -5.76 -8.66
C ASN A 7 4.23 -4.91 -7.41
N ILE A 8 2.97 -4.51 -7.13
CA ILE A 8 2.62 -3.78 -5.92
C ILE A 8 3.06 -4.57 -4.67
N VAL A 9 2.72 -5.86 -4.65
CA VAL A 9 3.10 -6.75 -3.54
C VAL A 9 4.62 -6.89 -3.45
N ALA A 10 5.30 -7.07 -4.59
CA ALA A 10 6.76 -7.19 -4.62
C ALA A 10 7.44 -5.93 -4.07
N TRP A 11 6.95 -4.74 -4.43
CA TRP A 11 7.48 -3.50 -3.90
C TRP A 11 7.25 -3.36 -2.40
N ALA A 12 6.06 -3.74 -1.90
CA ALA A 12 5.80 -3.72 -0.46
C ALA A 12 6.79 -4.61 0.30
N LYS A 13 7.04 -5.82 -0.22
CA LYS A 13 8.01 -6.76 0.38
C LYS A 13 9.44 -6.22 0.31
N TRP A 14 9.80 -5.59 -0.81
CA TRP A 14 11.11 -4.96 -0.97
C TRP A 14 11.30 -3.83 0.06
N CYS A 15 10.28 -3.00 0.25
CA CYS A 15 10.30 -1.93 1.26
C CYS A 15 10.48 -2.50 2.67
N ALA A 16 9.76 -3.58 3.01
CA ALA A 16 9.90 -4.24 4.30
C ALA A 16 11.33 -4.79 4.49
N SER A 17 11.95 -5.31 3.43
CA SER A 17 13.34 -5.77 3.47
C SER A 17 14.34 -4.63 3.64
N ASN A 18 13.97 -3.42 3.28
CA ASN A 18 14.79 -2.21 3.40
C ASN A 18 14.25 -1.26 4.47
N HIS A 19 13.56 -1.80 5.47
CA HIS A 19 12.83 -1.01 6.46
C HIS A 19 13.67 0.06 7.14
N GLY A 20 14.95 -0.20 7.40
CA GLY A 20 15.85 0.76 8.04
C GLY A 20 16.11 2.03 7.22
N LYS A 21 15.70 2.08 5.97
CA LYS A 21 15.80 3.25 5.09
C LYS A 21 14.48 4.03 4.99
N PHE A 22 13.51 3.71 5.84
CA PHE A 22 12.21 4.38 5.86
C PHE A 22 12.05 5.14 7.17
N THR A 23 11.48 6.35 7.07
CA THR A 23 11.13 7.19 8.22
C THR A 23 9.64 7.49 8.17
N TYR A 24 8.95 7.34 9.29
CA TYR A 24 7.53 7.70 9.39
C TYR A 24 7.39 9.21 9.61
N SER A 25 6.58 9.84 8.79
CA SER A 25 6.20 11.24 8.97
C SER A 25 4.88 11.52 8.26
N GLU A 26 4.02 12.28 8.91
CA GLU A 26 2.79 12.82 8.34
C GLU A 26 3.00 14.22 7.76
N GLY A 27 4.23 14.72 7.77
CA GLY A 27 4.59 16.05 7.33
C GLY A 27 4.70 16.19 5.80
N ALA A 28 5.26 17.33 5.38
CA ALA A 28 5.33 17.71 3.97
C ALA A 28 6.15 16.75 3.09
N GLN A 29 7.06 15.97 3.70
CA GLN A 29 7.93 15.06 2.96
C GLN A 29 7.35 13.66 2.76
N ARG A 30 6.13 13.41 3.21
CA ARG A 30 5.53 12.07 3.24
C ARG A 30 5.37 11.41 1.86
N MET A 31 5.34 12.19 0.81
CA MET A 31 5.19 11.71 -0.58
C MET A 31 6.47 11.85 -1.40
N SER A 32 7.61 12.08 -0.77
CA SER A 32 8.87 12.37 -1.47
C SER A 32 9.37 11.22 -2.35
N GLY A 33 8.99 9.98 -2.05
CA GLY A 33 9.37 8.82 -2.87
C GLY A 33 8.59 8.64 -4.15
N ILE A 34 7.47 9.35 -4.32
CA ILE A 34 6.63 9.23 -5.51
C ILE A 34 7.43 9.67 -6.75
N GLY A 35 7.39 8.84 -7.79
CA GLY A 35 8.12 9.10 -9.03
C GLY A 35 9.58 8.64 -9.02
N ASN A 36 10.08 8.06 -7.93
CA ASN A 36 11.47 7.64 -7.79
C ASN A 36 11.57 6.16 -7.38
N PRO A 37 11.17 5.21 -8.25
CA PRO A 37 11.14 3.79 -7.89
C PRO A 37 12.48 3.27 -7.36
N GLY A 38 12.44 2.67 -6.17
CA GLY A 38 13.61 2.04 -5.56
C GLY A 38 14.64 2.99 -4.99
N LYS A 39 14.39 4.29 -5.01
CA LYS A 39 15.35 5.27 -4.47
C LYS A 39 15.16 5.43 -2.96
N LEU A 40 16.21 5.17 -2.22
CA LEU A 40 16.23 5.26 -0.76
C LEU A 40 17.13 6.41 -0.30
N PRO A 41 16.92 7.00 0.88
CA PRO A 41 15.86 6.72 1.85
C PRO A 41 14.50 7.30 1.45
N VAL A 42 13.45 6.85 2.15
CA VAL A 42 12.07 7.30 1.91
C VAL A 42 11.46 7.79 3.22
N THR A 43 10.70 8.87 3.14
CA THR A 43 9.83 9.34 4.22
C THR A 43 8.38 9.17 3.78
N ALA A 44 7.56 8.55 4.61
CA ALA A 44 6.14 8.29 4.31
C ALA A 44 5.34 8.10 5.58
N ASP A 45 4.02 8.24 5.48
CA ASP A 45 3.07 7.71 6.45
C ASP A 45 2.42 6.44 5.88
N CYS A 46 1.37 5.94 6.52
CA CYS A 46 0.73 4.69 6.10
C CYS A 46 0.10 4.79 4.71
N SER A 47 -0.64 5.86 4.43
CA SER A 47 -1.30 6.03 3.13
C SER A 47 -0.31 6.41 2.04
N ALA A 48 0.72 7.18 2.37
CA ALA A 48 1.81 7.49 1.44
C ALA A 48 2.58 6.23 1.05
N PHE A 49 2.80 5.32 2.00
CA PHE A 49 3.45 4.05 1.72
C PHE A 49 2.63 3.19 0.74
N ALA A 50 1.32 3.07 0.96
CA ALA A 50 0.45 2.34 0.04
C ALA A 50 0.48 2.98 -1.35
N THR A 51 0.38 4.30 -1.42
CA THR A 51 0.45 5.07 -2.66
C THR A 51 1.79 4.85 -3.37
N LEU A 52 2.88 4.84 -2.62
CA LEU A 52 4.23 4.60 -3.13
C LEU A 52 4.32 3.25 -3.85
N CYS A 53 3.83 2.19 -3.24
CA CYS A 53 3.89 0.85 -3.82
C CYS A 53 3.09 0.77 -5.13
N TYR A 54 1.93 1.43 -5.19
CA TYR A 54 1.16 1.55 -6.42
C TYR A 54 1.92 2.34 -7.48
N ASN A 55 2.49 3.48 -7.11
CA ASN A 55 3.26 4.32 -8.03
C ASN A 55 4.47 3.57 -8.60
N TRP A 56 5.25 2.94 -7.74
CA TRP A 56 6.46 2.23 -8.15
C TRP A 56 6.16 1.01 -9.02
N ALA A 57 4.99 0.43 -8.86
CA ALA A 57 4.55 -0.70 -9.68
C ALA A 57 3.98 -0.29 -11.04
N GLY A 58 3.75 1.00 -11.28
CA GLY A 58 3.16 1.49 -12.51
C GLY A 58 1.64 1.44 -12.54
N ALA A 59 0.99 1.33 -11.39
CA ALA A 59 -0.46 1.36 -11.27
C ALA A 59 -1.00 2.79 -11.27
N PRO A 60 -2.29 2.99 -11.61
CA PRO A 60 -2.94 4.29 -11.40
C PRO A 60 -2.94 4.68 -9.93
N ASP A 61 -2.96 5.98 -9.66
CA ASP A 61 -3.00 6.50 -8.29
C ASP A 61 -4.26 6.04 -7.56
N PRO A 62 -4.12 5.30 -6.45
CA PRO A 62 -5.30 4.85 -5.70
C PRO A 62 -6.09 6.00 -5.07
N ASN A 63 -5.48 7.18 -4.92
CA ASN A 63 -6.15 8.38 -4.44
C ASN A 63 -6.87 9.16 -5.55
N ALA A 64 -6.73 8.76 -6.81
CA ALA A 64 -7.27 9.45 -7.98
C ALA A 64 -6.81 10.91 -8.09
N GLN A 65 -5.56 11.18 -7.71
CA GLN A 65 -4.95 12.52 -7.73
C GLN A 65 -3.79 12.63 -8.73
N SER A 66 -3.67 11.66 -9.64
CA SER A 66 -2.60 11.61 -10.65
C SER A 66 -1.20 11.76 -10.04
N TYR A 67 -1.01 11.18 -8.85
CA TYR A 67 0.26 11.22 -8.12
C TYR A 67 0.79 12.65 -7.92
N ASN A 68 -0.09 13.57 -7.56
CA ASN A 68 0.29 14.96 -7.31
C ASN A 68 0.82 15.20 -5.90
N HIS A 69 1.27 14.14 -5.21
CA HIS A 69 1.80 14.17 -3.84
C HIS A 69 0.74 14.47 -2.79
N THR A 70 -0.53 14.20 -3.09
CA THR A 70 -1.64 14.30 -2.13
C THR A 70 -2.31 12.95 -1.96
N GLY A 71 -3.17 12.86 -0.98
CA GLY A 71 -3.90 11.65 -0.67
C GLY A 71 -3.73 11.25 0.79
N TYR A 72 -4.69 10.48 1.28
CA TYR A 72 -4.71 9.97 2.65
C TYR A 72 -5.75 8.83 2.72
N THR A 73 -6.00 8.28 3.90
CA THR A 73 -6.98 7.18 4.04
C THR A 73 -8.36 7.55 3.52
N GLY A 74 -8.76 8.81 3.69
CA GLY A 74 -10.07 9.29 3.20
C GLY A 74 -10.19 9.25 1.68
N THR A 75 -9.16 9.62 0.93
CA THR A 75 -9.19 9.54 -0.53
C THR A 75 -9.12 8.09 -1.01
N LEU A 76 -8.41 7.22 -0.31
CA LEU A 76 -8.45 5.79 -0.60
C LEU A 76 -9.88 5.24 -0.44
N LEU A 77 -10.56 5.58 0.66
CA LEU A 77 -11.95 5.16 0.89
C LEU A 77 -12.91 5.72 -0.15
N ALA A 78 -12.67 6.95 -0.62
CA ALA A 78 -13.54 7.60 -1.60
C ALA A 78 -13.43 6.98 -3.00
N HIS A 79 -12.30 6.42 -3.36
CA HIS A 79 -12.03 5.99 -4.73
C HIS A 79 -11.85 4.47 -4.90
N GLY A 80 -11.64 3.73 -3.81
CA GLY A 80 -11.56 2.28 -3.86
C GLY A 80 -12.94 1.63 -3.92
N THR A 81 -13.02 0.47 -4.56
CA THR A 81 -14.23 -0.35 -4.53
C THR A 81 -14.19 -1.22 -3.28
N LYS A 82 -15.24 -1.10 -2.45
CA LYS A 82 -15.36 -1.94 -1.25
C LYS A 82 -15.63 -3.39 -1.65
N ILE A 83 -14.88 -4.31 -1.07
CA ILE A 83 -15.04 -5.74 -1.30
C ILE A 83 -15.15 -6.48 0.02
N PRO A 84 -15.85 -7.64 0.05
CA PRO A 84 -15.89 -8.46 1.26
C PRO A 84 -14.56 -9.19 1.46
N LEU A 85 -14.28 -9.60 2.70
CA LEU A 85 -13.08 -10.36 3.03
C LEU A 85 -12.88 -11.58 2.14
N SER A 86 -13.96 -12.27 1.78
CA SER A 86 -13.92 -13.47 0.94
C SER A 86 -13.37 -13.21 -0.48
N GLN A 87 -13.31 -11.96 -0.91
CA GLN A 87 -12.81 -11.58 -2.24
C GLN A 87 -11.45 -10.88 -2.19
N VAL A 88 -10.91 -10.65 -1.00
CA VAL A 88 -9.63 -9.95 -0.84
C VAL A 88 -8.50 -10.76 -1.48
N GLN A 89 -7.61 -10.07 -2.18
CA GLN A 89 -6.45 -10.65 -2.83
C GLN A 89 -5.21 -9.79 -2.56
N PRO A 90 -4.00 -10.35 -2.71
CA PRO A 90 -2.78 -9.56 -2.62
C PRO A 90 -2.81 -8.37 -3.58
N GLY A 91 -2.39 -7.22 -3.12
CA GLY A 91 -2.47 -5.96 -3.85
C GLY A 91 -3.67 -5.11 -3.48
N ASP A 92 -4.68 -5.68 -2.82
CA ASP A 92 -5.78 -4.92 -2.24
C ASP A 92 -5.28 -4.16 -1.00
N VAL A 93 -6.13 -3.26 -0.51
CA VAL A 93 -5.80 -2.39 0.63
C VAL A 93 -6.86 -2.55 1.70
N ILE A 94 -6.45 -2.51 2.96
CA ILE A 94 -7.38 -2.39 4.09
C ILE A 94 -7.24 -1.01 4.71
N VAL A 95 -8.37 -0.39 5.07
CA VAL A 95 -8.40 0.82 5.88
C VAL A 95 -9.09 0.49 7.19
N TYR A 96 -8.43 0.86 8.29
CA TYR A 96 -8.93 0.67 9.65
C TYR A 96 -9.49 1.99 10.18
N GLY A 97 -10.56 1.89 10.94
CA GLY A 97 -11.14 3.01 11.67
C GLY A 97 -12.33 3.66 10.98
N PRO A 98 -13.14 4.39 11.74
CA PRO A 98 -14.36 5.03 11.24
C PRO A 98 -14.05 6.30 10.44
N GLY A 99 -15.08 6.83 9.77
CA GLY A 99 -15.00 8.09 9.04
C GLY A 99 -14.02 8.02 7.87
N THR A 100 -13.02 8.88 7.89
CA THR A 100 -11.97 8.90 6.85
C THR A 100 -10.82 7.95 7.15
N GLY A 101 -10.95 7.12 8.19
CA GLY A 101 -9.96 6.11 8.55
C GLY A 101 -8.85 6.61 9.46
N TRP A 102 -8.19 5.66 10.12
CA TRP A 102 -7.08 5.92 11.04
C TRP A 102 -5.76 5.36 10.54
N HIS A 103 -5.82 4.27 9.77
CA HIS A 103 -4.63 3.56 9.30
C HIS A 103 -4.96 2.76 8.05
N THR A 104 -3.94 2.47 7.24
CA THR A 104 -4.08 1.63 6.07
C THR A 104 -2.89 0.70 5.92
N ALA A 105 -3.12 -0.43 5.26
CA ALA A 105 -2.09 -1.43 5.00
C ALA A 105 -2.33 -2.11 3.65
N LEU A 106 -1.26 -2.59 3.04
CA LEU A 106 -1.33 -3.38 1.80
C LEU A 106 -1.48 -4.87 2.14
N ILE A 107 -2.43 -5.53 1.51
CA ILE A 107 -2.61 -6.97 1.62
C ILE A 107 -1.52 -7.65 0.77
N VAL A 108 -0.77 -8.57 1.37
CA VAL A 108 0.32 -9.25 0.65
C VAL A 108 0.16 -10.75 0.60
N ASP A 109 -0.67 -11.36 1.46
CA ASP A 109 -0.92 -12.79 1.44
C ASP A 109 -2.29 -13.13 2.02
N VAL A 110 -3.05 -13.94 1.29
CA VAL A 110 -4.36 -14.47 1.72
C VAL A 110 -4.43 -15.98 1.59
N SER A 111 -3.31 -16.66 1.46
CA SER A 111 -3.24 -18.12 1.31
C SER A 111 -3.38 -18.82 2.67
N GLY A 112 -3.93 -20.03 2.67
CA GLY A 112 -4.06 -20.84 3.88
C GLY A 112 -4.82 -20.10 4.98
N ALA A 113 -4.25 -20.06 6.19
CA ALA A 113 -4.83 -19.37 7.34
C ALA A 113 -4.99 -17.86 7.11
N ASN A 114 -4.22 -17.26 6.20
CA ASN A 114 -4.31 -15.85 5.88
C ASN A 114 -5.58 -15.49 5.09
N ALA A 115 -6.33 -16.47 4.60
CA ALA A 115 -7.60 -16.19 3.91
C ALA A 115 -8.61 -15.49 4.82
N LYS A 116 -8.63 -15.85 6.11
CA LYS A 116 -9.54 -15.25 7.09
C LYS A 116 -8.87 -14.18 7.93
N ASN A 117 -7.56 -14.05 7.83
CA ASN A 117 -6.75 -13.11 8.59
C ASN A 117 -5.57 -12.65 7.72
N PRO A 118 -5.83 -11.80 6.72
CA PRO A 118 -4.81 -11.43 5.74
C PRO A 118 -3.52 -10.92 6.36
N LEU A 119 -2.40 -11.29 5.74
CA LEU A 119 -1.11 -10.72 6.07
C LEU A 119 -0.96 -9.43 5.30
N THR A 120 -0.53 -8.38 5.99
CA THR A 120 -0.32 -7.05 5.43
C THR A 120 1.11 -6.59 5.60
N ILE A 121 1.48 -5.57 4.83
CA ILE A 121 2.64 -4.73 5.10
C ILE A 121 2.14 -3.29 5.21
N SER A 122 2.57 -2.59 6.25
CA SER A 122 2.21 -1.20 6.46
C SER A 122 3.35 -0.42 7.07
N HIS A 123 3.28 0.90 6.94
CA HIS A 123 4.21 1.83 7.57
C HIS A 123 3.46 2.57 8.67
N GLY A 124 3.71 2.21 9.93
CA GLY A 124 3.05 2.81 11.08
C GLY A 124 3.97 3.78 11.83
N GLN A 125 3.37 4.55 12.74
CA GLN A 125 4.10 5.54 13.54
C GLN A 125 5.22 4.91 14.39
N GLN A 126 5.10 3.64 14.69
CA GLN A 126 5.99 2.96 15.62
C GLN A 126 7.20 2.34 14.93
N GLY A 127 7.33 2.52 13.63
CA GLY A 127 8.46 1.94 12.95
C GLY A 127 8.37 1.93 11.44
N ASP A 128 9.24 1.13 10.94
CA ASP A 128 9.50 0.94 9.52
C ASP A 128 8.38 0.11 8.87
N PRO A 129 8.33 0.03 7.52
CA PRO A 129 7.41 -0.90 6.87
C PRO A 129 7.59 -2.31 7.41
N SER A 130 6.52 -2.92 7.89
CA SER A 130 6.59 -4.22 8.55
C SER A 130 5.35 -5.06 8.29
N TYR A 131 5.51 -6.38 8.48
CA TYR A 131 4.43 -7.34 8.34
C TYR A 131 3.52 -7.30 9.58
N CYS A 132 2.22 -7.41 9.34
CA CYS A 132 1.22 -7.46 10.41
C CYS A 132 -0.03 -8.16 9.88
N HIS A 133 -0.56 -9.12 10.63
CA HIS A 133 -1.88 -9.68 10.31
C HIS A 133 -2.98 -8.70 10.69
N VAL A 134 -4.09 -8.74 9.97
CA VAL A 134 -5.21 -7.82 10.21
C VAL A 134 -5.68 -7.86 11.65
N ASN A 135 -5.77 -9.06 12.27
CA ASN A 135 -6.22 -9.19 13.66
C ASN A 135 -5.24 -8.62 14.68
N GLN A 136 -3.98 -8.43 14.33
CA GLN A 136 -2.99 -7.82 15.21
C GLN A 136 -3.19 -6.31 15.35
N ASP A 137 -3.67 -5.66 14.28
CA ASP A 137 -4.08 -4.26 14.35
C ASP A 137 -5.40 -4.13 15.11
N GLY A 138 -6.41 -4.88 14.67
CA GLY A 138 -7.69 -5.02 15.36
C GLY A 138 -8.60 -3.80 15.38
N ARG A 139 -8.18 -2.65 14.88
CA ARG A 139 -9.04 -1.45 14.87
C ARG A 139 -10.24 -1.64 13.95
N MET A 140 -11.39 -1.15 14.35
CA MET A 140 -12.65 -1.30 13.63
C MET A 140 -13.25 0.06 13.28
N PRO A 141 -14.08 0.14 12.22
CA PRO A 141 -14.36 -0.90 11.24
C PRO A 141 -13.17 -1.20 10.36
N GLN A 142 -13.21 -2.33 9.65
CA GLN A 142 -12.21 -2.74 8.67
C GLN A 142 -12.85 -2.71 7.30
N THR A 143 -12.29 -1.92 6.39
CA THR A 143 -12.82 -1.76 5.03
C THR A 143 -11.76 -2.24 4.06
N TYR A 144 -12.09 -3.27 3.27
CA TYR A 144 -11.22 -3.76 2.21
C TYR A 144 -11.55 -3.07 0.90
N LEU A 145 -10.52 -2.61 0.21
CA LEU A 145 -10.64 -1.81 -1.00
C LEU A 145 -9.85 -2.45 -2.14
N ARG A 146 -10.46 -2.45 -3.32
CA ARG A 146 -9.79 -2.79 -4.57
C ARG A 146 -9.72 -1.59 -5.46
N PHE A 147 -8.56 -1.37 -6.06
CA PHE A 147 -8.30 -0.28 -6.99
C PHE A 147 -8.02 -0.82 -8.38
N ASN A 148 -8.18 0.05 -9.38
CA ASN A 148 -7.76 -0.27 -10.73
C ASN A 148 -6.24 -0.48 -10.74
N THR A 149 -5.81 -1.64 -11.21
CA THR A 149 -4.39 -1.99 -11.32
C THR A 149 -3.94 -2.14 -12.77
N ASN A 150 -4.73 -1.71 -13.73
CA ASN A 150 -4.31 -1.66 -15.13
C ASN A 150 -3.15 -0.66 -15.24
N ALA A 151 -2.05 -1.08 -15.86
CA ALA A 151 -0.90 -0.21 -16.03
C ALA A 151 -1.28 1.03 -16.83
N ILE A 152 -0.86 2.21 -16.36
CA ILE A 152 -1.05 3.47 -17.09
C ILE A 152 -0.31 3.40 -18.42
N ASN A 153 0.90 2.83 -18.39
CA ASN A 153 1.77 2.66 -19.54
C ASN A 153 2.57 1.38 -19.32
N ALA A 154 2.59 0.49 -20.32
CA ALA A 154 3.31 -0.78 -20.22
C ALA A 154 4.80 -0.59 -19.92
N THR A 155 5.40 0.52 -20.36
CA THR A 155 6.82 0.83 -20.10
C THR A 155 7.05 1.41 -18.70
N SER A 156 6.00 1.83 -17.99
CA SER A 156 6.12 2.37 -16.63
C SER A 156 5.95 1.33 -15.55
N ALA A 157 5.59 0.10 -15.91
CA ALA A 157 5.50 -0.99 -14.94
C ALA A 157 6.91 -1.39 -14.49
N HIS A 158 7.13 -1.35 -13.18
CA HIS A 158 8.43 -1.60 -12.59
C HIS A 158 8.36 -2.73 -11.59
N VAL A 159 9.46 -3.49 -11.50
CA VAL A 159 9.68 -4.48 -10.46
C VAL A 159 10.84 -4.02 -9.59
N PRO A 160 10.84 -4.40 -8.30
CA PRO A 160 11.97 -4.06 -7.45
C PRO A 160 13.25 -4.75 -7.91
N PRO A 161 14.43 -4.18 -7.54
CA PRO A 161 15.69 -4.84 -7.81
C PRO A 161 15.73 -6.25 -7.23
N ALA A 162 16.42 -7.15 -7.90
CA ALA A 162 16.67 -8.48 -7.36
C ALA A 162 17.46 -8.38 -6.06
N ALA A 163 17.12 -9.23 -5.11
CA ALA A 163 17.80 -9.27 -3.83
C ALA A 163 19.25 -9.77 -4.00
#